data_337713e80ef3a5a1e5a3f291f563dd6d
#
_entry.id   337713e80ef3a5a1e5a3f291f563dd6d
#
_cell.length_a   1.000
_cell.length_b   1.000
_cell.length_c   1.000
_cell.angle_alpha   90.00
_cell.angle_beta   90.00
_cell.angle_gamma   90.00
#
_symmetry.space_group_name_H-M   'P 1'
#
loop_
_entity.id
_entity.type
_entity.pdbx_description
1 polymer ?
#
loop_
_entity_poly.entity_id
_entity_poly.type
_entity_poly.pdbx_seq_one_letter_code
_entity_poly.pdbx_strand_id
1 'polypeptide(L)'
;MTVAIVPIEMRHVESLNDCVAEVARERRFLSIVEGFTLDQSAAWVAVDRLRGNPFLVALDQERVIGWCEVRRDILPGRSHTGMLGMGLRAPYRGKGLGRQLIERALHEARERGFERIELMVRSPNARAIGLYSRLGFREEGRRRDAVRLDEGSEDEVLMALHFREGN
;
A
#
# COMPACT_ATOMS: atom_id res chain seq x y z
N MET A 1 10.56 -19.46 9.98
CA MET A 1 10.27 -18.55 8.86
C MET A 1 10.90 -17.20 9.16
N THR A 2 11.90 -16.80 8.43
CA THR A 2 12.53 -15.49 8.62
C THR A 2 12.03 -14.58 7.51
N VAL A 3 11.03 -13.74 7.84
CA VAL A 3 10.53 -12.74 6.91
C VAL A 3 11.42 -11.49 7.01
N ALA A 4 11.92 -11.02 5.89
CA ALA A 4 12.68 -9.77 5.80
C ALA A 4 11.82 -8.68 5.13
N ILE A 5 11.86 -7.46 5.67
CA ILE A 5 11.29 -6.28 5.02
C ILE A 5 12.45 -5.47 4.46
N VAL A 6 12.45 -5.25 3.15
CA VAL A 6 13.54 -4.58 2.44
C VAL A 6 13.00 -3.56 1.43
N PRO A 7 13.78 -2.54 1.06
CA PRO A 7 13.44 -1.69 -0.08
C PRO A 7 13.34 -2.53 -1.36
N ILE A 8 12.40 -2.16 -2.23
CA ILE A 8 12.22 -2.85 -3.51
C ILE A 8 13.41 -2.63 -4.43
N GLU A 9 13.78 -3.67 -5.15
CA GLU A 9 14.76 -3.66 -6.23
C GLU A 9 14.18 -4.25 -7.51
N MET A 10 14.79 -4.00 -8.65
CA MET A 10 14.30 -4.51 -9.93
C MET A 10 14.24 -6.05 -9.99
N ARG A 11 15.12 -6.73 -9.27
CA ARG A 11 15.08 -8.21 -9.14
C ARG A 11 13.81 -8.74 -8.45
N HIS A 12 13.08 -7.90 -7.72
CA HIS A 12 11.84 -8.30 -7.04
C HIS A 12 10.60 -8.15 -7.91
N VAL A 13 10.70 -7.53 -9.10
CA VAL A 13 9.56 -7.13 -9.94
C VAL A 13 8.68 -8.32 -10.32
N GLU A 14 9.27 -9.41 -10.78
CA GLU A 14 8.51 -10.61 -11.18
C GLU A 14 7.73 -11.18 -9.99
N SER A 15 8.38 -11.37 -8.86
CA SER A 15 7.73 -11.89 -7.66
C SER A 15 6.72 -10.91 -7.05
N LEU A 16 6.94 -9.59 -7.16
CA LEU A 16 5.97 -8.57 -6.81
C LEU A 16 4.74 -8.66 -7.71
N ASN A 17 4.95 -8.77 -9.02
CA ASN A 17 3.85 -8.89 -9.99
C ASN A 17 2.95 -10.07 -9.67
N ASP A 18 3.53 -11.23 -9.36
CA ASP A 18 2.79 -12.41 -8.92
C ASP A 18 2.02 -12.18 -7.63
N CYS A 19 2.65 -11.49 -6.65
CA CYS A 19 2.03 -11.16 -5.38
C CYS A 19 0.80 -10.25 -5.57
N VAL A 20 0.95 -9.20 -6.36
CA VAL A 20 -0.15 -8.26 -6.67
C VAL A 20 -1.28 -8.99 -7.40
N ALA A 21 -0.97 -9.82 -8.39
CA ALA A 21 -1.96 -10.59 -9.13
C ALA A 21 -2.74 -11.56 -8.23
N GLU A 22 -2.06 -12.25 -7.31
CA GLU A 22 -2.71 -13.15 -6.35
C GLU A 22 -3.69 -12.40 -5.44
N VAL A 23 -3.29 -11.25 -4.89
CA VAL A 23 -4.17 -10.43 -4.04
C VAL A 23 -5.32 -9.81 -4.84
N ALA A 24 -5.07 -9.36 -6.07
CA ALA A 24 -6.10 -8.79 -6.94
C ALA A 24 -7.20 -9.81 -7.28
N ARG A 25 -6.83 -11.05 -7.60
CA ARG A 25 -7.76 -12.13 -7.93
C ARG A 25 -8.67 -12.55 -6.78
N GLU A 26 -8.33 -12.23 -5.55
CA GLU A 26 -9.24 -12.40 -4.42
C GLU A 26 -10.48 -11.49 -4.51
N ARG A 27 -10.42 -10.40 -5.31
CA ARG A 27 -11.52 -9.45 -5.58
C ARG A 27 -12.13 -8.82 -4.31
N ARG A 28 -11.38 -8.79 -3.23
CA ARG A 28 -11.84 -8.37 -1.89
C ARG A 28 -11.18 -7.13 -1.34
N PHE A 29 -9.95 -6.83 -1.77
CA PHE A 29 -9.12 -5.82 -1.10
C PHE A 29 -8.67 -4.68 -2.03
N LEU A 30 -8.37 -5.02 -3.29
CA LEU A 30 -7.92 -4.06 -4.29
C LEU A 30 -9.06 -3.70 -5.24
N SER A 31 -8.96 -2.54 -5.88
CA SER A 31 -9.90 -2.12 -6.94
C SER A 31 -9.53 -2.71 -8.30
N ILE A 32 -8.33 -3.27 -8.45
CA ILE A 32 -7.93 -4.09 -9.59
C ILE A 32 -8.38 -5.53 -9.36
N VAL A 33 -8.72 -6.23 -10.45
CA VAL A 33 -9.28 -7.60 -10.41
C VAL A 33 -8.32 -8.66 -10.91
N GLU A 34 -7.25 -8.22 -11.57
CA GLU A 34 -6.12 -9.03 -12.03
C GLU A 34 -4.82 -8.25 -11.79
N GLY A 35 -3.70 -8.92 -11.97
CA GLY A 35 -2.40 -8.27 -11.88
C GLY A 35 -2.10 -7.38 -13.09
N PHE A 36 -1.00 -6.71 -13.03
CA PHE A 36 -0.42 -5.94 -14.13
C PHE A 36 0.36 -6.87 -15.08
N THR A 37 0.69 -6.40 -16.28
CA THR A 37 1.74 -7.03 -17.08
C THR A 37 3.09 -6.85 -16.39
N LEU A 38 4.05 -7.69 -16.72
CA LEU A 38 5.39 -7.57 -16.14
C LEU A 38 6.03 -6.21 -16.46
N ASP A 39 5.83 -5.70 -17.68
CA ASP A 39 6.33 -4.39 -18.10
C ASP A 39 5.70 -3.24 -17.32
N GLN A 40 4.40 -3.33 -17.01
CA GLN A 40 3.71 -2.34 -16.17
C GLN A 40 4.27 -2.36 -14.74
N SER A 41 4.50 -3.53 -14.18
CA SER A 41 5.10 -3.66 -12.85
C SER A 41 6.53 -3.17 -12.81
N ALA A 42 7.32 -3.45 -13.85
CA ALA A 42 8.69 -2.94 -13.97
C ALA A 42 8.71 -1.41 -14.08
N ALA A 43 7.83 -0.82 -14.88
CA ALA A 43 7.70 0.63 -15.01
C ALA A 43 7.27 1.28 -13.68
N TRP A 44 6.30 0.69 -12.98
CA TRP A 44 5.88 1.15 -11.66
C TRP A 44 7.03 1.20 -10.68
N VAL A 45 7.77 0.10 -10.51
CA VAL A 45 8.92 0.03 -9.61
C VAL A 45 10.01 1.01 -10.01
N ALA A 46 10.33 1.10 -11.31
CA ALA A 46 11.37 2.00 -11.81
C ALA A 46 11.03 3.48 -11.53
N VAL A 47 9.79 3.89 -11.77
CA VAL A 47 9.32 5.26 -11.53
C VAL A 47 9.35 5.60 -10.04
N ASP A 48 8.86 4.71 -9.17
CA ASP A 48 8.84 4.97 -7.73
C ASP A 48 10.25 5.03 -7.13
N ARG A 49 11.16 4.18 -7.60
CA ARG A 49 12.58 4.26 -7.22
C ARG A 49 13.24 5.55 -7.69
N LEU A 50 13.01 5.95 -8.94
CA LEU A 50 13.55 7.20 -9.49
C LEU A 50 13.07 8.43 -8.72
N ARG A 51 11.82 8.43 -8.27
CA ARG A 51 11.23 9.52 -7.47
C ARG A 51 11.62 9.47 -6.00
N GLY A 52 12.31 8.43 -5.56
CA GLY A 52 12.66 8.25 -4.16
C GLY A 52 11.46 8.00 -3.26
N ASN A 53 10.38 7.43 -3.79
CA ASN A 53 9.23 7.05 -2.98
C ASN A 53 9.58 5.87 -2.06
N PRO A 54 9.09 5.83 -0.81
CA PRO A 54 9.19 4.63 0.02
C PRO A 54 8.46 3.48 -0.67
N PHE A 55 9.17 2.41 -0.96
CA PHE A 55 8.59 1.21 -1.52
C PHE A 55 9.29 -0.02 -0.93
N LEU A 56 8.58 -0.73 -0.08
CA LEU A 56 9.08 -1.87 0.66
C LEU A 56 8.40 -3.16 0.21
N VAL A 57 9.13 -4.24 0.25
CA VAL A 57 8.60 -5.60 0.09
C VAL A 57 8.94 -6.44 1.31
N ALA A 58 8.02 -7.33 1.66
CA ALA A 58 8.27 -8.41 2.60
C ALA A 58 8.65 -9.66 1.81
N LEU A 59 9.77 -10.26 2.18
CA LEU A 59 10.30 -11.46 1.55
C LEU A 59 10.23 -12.64 2.51
N ASP A 60 9.73 -13.76 2.04
CA ASP A 60 9.97 -15.08 2.64
C ASP A 60 10.94 -15.81 1.71
N GLN A 61 12.19 -15.95 2.16
CA GLN A 61 13.33 -16.27 1.30
C GLN A 61 13.47 -15.23 0.16
N GLU A 62 13.36 -15.63 -1.11
CA GLU A 62 13.42 -14.76 -2.27
C GLU A 62 12.02 -14.35 -2.80
N ARG A 63 10.95 -14.86 -2.20
CA ARG A 63 9.58 -14.63 -2.65
C ARG A 63 8.97 -13.40 -2.00
N VAL A 64 8.47 -12.47 -2.80
CA VAL A 64 7.64 -11.36 -2.32
C VAL A 64 6.30 -11.89 -1.80
N ILE A 65 6.04 -11.65 -0.53
CA ILE A 65 4.81 -12.06 0.16
C ILE A 65 3.91 -10.90 0.53
N GLY A 66 4.39 -9.68 0.35
CA GLY A 66 3.64 -8.45 0.54
C GLY A 66 4.45 -7.23 0.15
N TRP A 67 3.77 -6.12 0.00
CA TRP A 67 4.38 -4.83 -0.33
C TRP A 67 3.69 -3.69 0.41
N CYS A 68 4.39 -2.57 0.56
CA CYS A 68 3.84 -1.29 0.99
C CYS A 68 4.62 -0.18 0.31
N GLU A 69 3.92 0.74 -0.33
CA GLU A 69 4.49 1.91 -0.98
C GLU A 69 3.84 3.19 -0.48
N VAL A 70 4.55 4.30 -0.55
CA VAL A 70 4.00 5.64 -0.36
C VAL A 70 4.41 6.49 -1.56
N ARG A 71 3.46 6.74 -2.45
CA ARG A 71 3.66 7.54 -3.66
C ARG A 71 3.42 9.01 -3.41
N ARG A 72 4.43 9.84 -3.66
CA ARG A 72 4.30 11.31 -3.59
C ARG A 72 3.36 11.81 -4.67
N ASP A 73 2.48 12.73 -4.30
CA ASP A 73 1.63 13.44 -5.27
C ASP A 73 2.51 14.24 -6.24
N ILE A 74 2.12 14.25 -7.50
CA ILE A 74 2.87 14.92 -8.58
C ILE A 74 2.57 16.41 -8.70
N LEU A 75 1.47 16.87 -8.10
CA LEU A 75 1.09 18.27 -8.14
C LEU A 75 1.92 19.08 -7.15
N PRO A 76 2.52 20.22 -7.57
CA PRO A 76 3.39 21.00 -6.67
C PRO A 76 2.72 21.41 -5.36
N GLY A 77 1.44 21.81 -5.40
CA GLY A 77 0.67 22.17 -4.20
C GLY A 77 0.34 21.01 -3.27
N ARG A 78 0.62 19.76 -3.69
CA ARG A 78 0.38 18.53 -2.94
C ARG A 78 1.64 17.70 -2.72
N SER A 79 2.80 18.26 -3.01
CA SER A 79 4.09 17.54 -2.91
C SER A 79 4.46 17.07 -1.49
N HIS A 80 3.78 17.59 -0.47
CA HIS A 80 3.89 17.13 0.92
C HIS A 80 3.03 15.89 1.22
N THR A 81 2.15 15.49 0.29
CA THR A 81 1.21 14.38 0.44
C THR A 81 1.72 13.12 -0.25
N GLY A 82 1.50 11.96 0.36
CA GLY A 82 1.73 10.66 -0.23
C GLY A 82 0.49 9.77 -0.17
N MET A 83 0.30 8.94 -1.20
CA MET A 83 -0.72 7.90 -1.24
C MET A 83 -0.09 6.56 -0.86
N LEU A 84 -0.59 5.93 0.20
CA LEU A 84 -0.16 4.61 0.65
C LEU A 84 -0.96 3.52 -0.06
N GLY A 85 -0.26 2.55 -0.61
CA GLY A 85 -0.80 1.30 -1.13
C GLY A 85 -0.10 0.11 -0.51
N MET A 86 -0.83 -0.97 -0.26
CA MET A 86 -0.25 -2.18 0.30
C MET A 86 -1.06 -3.44 -0.02
N GLY A 87 -0.41 -4.58 0.08
CA GLY A 87 -1.05 -5.89 0.05
C GLY A 87 -0.19 -6.96 0.69
N LEU A 88 -0.84 -8.03 1.09
CA LEU A 88 -0.20 -9.23 1.66
C LEU A 88 -0.88 -10.48 1.09
N ARG A 89 -0.09 -11.49 0.76
CA ARG A 89 -0.61 -12.83 0.44
C ARG A 89 -1.37 -13.40 1.65
N ALA A 90 -2.47 -14.11 1.39
CA ALA A 90 -3.39 -14.60 2.42
C ALA A 90 -2.71 -15.38 3.57
N PRO A 91 -1.75 -16.31 3.33
CA PRO A 91 -1.12 -17.08 4.41
C PRO A 91 -0.31 -16.24 5.41
N TYR A 92 0.04 -15.00 5.05
CA TYR A 92 0.89 -14.11 5.86
C TYR A 92 0.11 -13.04 6.62
N ARG A 93 -1.21 -12.99 6.44
CA ARG A 93 -2.10 -12.05 7.15
C ARG A 93 -2.33 -12.47 8.59
N GLY A 94 -2.63 -11.51 9.45
CA GLY A 94 -2.97 -11.78 10.84
C GLY A 94 -1.81 -12.04 11.79
N LYS A 95 -0.59 -11.90 11.30
CA LYS A 95 0.65 -12.16 12.04
C LYS A 95 1.45 -10.90 12.36
N GLY A 96 0.85 -9.71 12.21
CA GLY A 96 1.50 -8.43 12.47
C GLY A 96 2.36 -7.89 11.32
N LEU A 97 2.58 -8.65 10.24
CA LEU A 97 3.46 -8.26 9.15
C LEU A 97 2.99 -6.99 8.42
N GLY A 98 1.67 -6.85 8.19
CA GLY A 98 1.11 -5.65 7.58
C GLY A 98 1.38 -4.39 8.40
N ARG A 99 1.27 -4.49 9.72
CA ARG A 99 1.62 -3.39 10.61
C ARG A 99 3.10 -3.01 10.48
N GLN A 100 4.00 -3.98 10.50
CA GLN A 100 5.45 -3.73 10.37
C GLN A 100 5.80 -3.07 9.03
N LEU A 101 5.20 -3.53 7.92
CA LEU A 101 5.38 -2.91 6.60
C LEU A 101 4.94 -1.45 6.59
N ILE A 102 3.75 -1.14 7.11
CA ILE A 102 3.22 0.21 7.15
C ILE A 102 4.07 1.09 8.06
N GLU A 103 4.38 0.66 9.28
CA GLU A 103 5.19 1.44 10.23
C GLU A 103 6.55 1.81 9.62
N ARG A 104 7.20 0.87 8.93
CA ARG A 104 8.47 1.14 8.26
C ARG A 104 8.31 2.08 7.06
N ALA A 105 7.27 1.90 6.23
CA ALA A 105 7.00 2.80 5.11
C ALA A 105 6.67 4.23 5.59
N LEU A 106 5.92 4.38 6.68
CA LEU A 106 5.62 5.67 7.29
C LEU A 106 6.87 6.34 7.86
N HIS A 107 7.76 5.57 8.50
CA HIS A 107 9.04 6.08 8.97
C HIS A 107 9.88 6.63 7.82
N GLU A 108 10.04 5.85 6.74
CA GLU A 108 10.78 6.31 5.55
C GLU A 108 10.11 7.51 4.87
N ALA A 109 8.78 7.56 4.83
CA ALA A 109 8.05 8.71 4.29
C ALA A 109 8.34 9.98 5.09
N ARG A 110 8.32 9.90 6.43
CA ARG A 110 8.63 11.03 7.31
C ARG A 110 10.06 11.53 7.08
N GLU A 111 11.04 10.64 7.02
CA GLU A 111 12.44 10.97 6.75
C GLU A 111 12.64 11.66 5.38
N ARG A 112 11.75 11.37 4.41
CA ARG A 112 11.77 11.96 3.07
C ARG A 112 10.88 13.21 2.94
N GLY A 113 10.43 13.78 4.06
CA GLY A 113 9.71 15.05 4.10
C GLY A 113 8.24 14.98 3.67
N PHE A 114 7.61 13.83 3.77
CA PHE A 114 6.15 13.77 3.69
C PHE A 114 5.55 14.32 4.99
N GLU A 115 4.47 15.06 4.88
CA GLU A 115 3.74 15.63 6.03
C GLU A 115 2.38 15.00 6.21
N ARG A 116 1.82 14.43 5.12
CA ARG A 116 0.50 13.82 5.08
C ARG A 116 0.53 12.55 4.26
N ILE A 117 -0.04 11.48 4.80
CA ILE A 117 -0.22 10.20 4.10
C ILE A 117 -1.71 9.90 4.01
N GLU A 118 -2.18 9.67 2.80
CA GLU A 118 -3.55 9.27 2.48
C GLU A 118 -3.60 7.79 2.08
N LEU A 119 -4.74 7.18 2.26
CA LEU A 119 -5.06 5.87 1.69
C LEU A 119 -6.55 5.76 1.39
N MET A 120 -6.87 4.89 0.45
CA MET A 120 -8.24 4.48 0.13
C MET A 120 -8.41 3.02 0.51
N VAL A 121 -9.45 2.70 1.24
CA VAL A 121 -9.76 1.34 1.66
C VAL A 121 -11.22 1.02 1.38
N ARG A 122 -11.49 -0.14 0.81
CA ARG A 122 -12.88 -0.60 0.54
C ARG A 122 -13.63 -0.74 1.86
N SER A 123 -14.83 -0.20 1.93
CA SER A 123 -15.62 -0.10 3.18
C SER A 123 -15.89 -1.43 3.89
N PRO A 124 -16.04 -2.58 3.21
CA PRO A 124 -16.19 -3.87 3.88
C PRO A 124 -14.90 -4.39 4.54
N ASN A 125 -13.73 -3.78 4.27
CA ASN A 125 -12.45 -4.22 4.82
C ASN A 125 -12.23 -3.68 6.25
N ALA A 126 -13.11 -4.05 7.18
CA ALA A 126 -13.07 -3.60 8.57
C ALA A 126 -11.73 -3.89 9.26
N ARG A 127 -11.06 -4.97 8.87
CA ARG A 127 -9.75 -5.35 9.41
C ARG A 127 -8.67 -4.34 9.06
N ALA A 128 -8.59 -3.93 7.80
CA ALA A 128 -7.62 -2.92 7.35
C ALA A 128 -7.94 -1.55 7.95
N ILE A 129 -9.21 -1.13 7.94
CA ILE A 129 -9.66 0.12 8.59
C ILE A 129 -9.24 0.15 10.05
N GLY A 130 -9.46 -0.93 10.80
CA GLY A 130 -9.03 -1.04 12.19
C GLY A 130 -7.52 -0.97 12.38
N LEU A 131 -6.73 -1.55 11.47
CA LEU A 131 -5.28 -1.46 11.49
C LEU A 131 -4.81 -0.02 11.24
N TYR A 132 -5.33 0.63 10.21
CA TYR A 132 -5.00 2.03 9.90
C TYR A 132 -5.38 2.98 11.03
N SER A 133 -6.56 2.79 11.64
CA SER A 133 -6.99 3.59 12.80
C SER A 133 -6.03 3.47 13.99
N ARG A 134 -5.55 2.26 14.28
CA ARG A 134 -4.55 2.02 15.34
C ARG A 134 -3.18 2.63 15.03
N LEU A 135 -2.86 2.86 13.76
CA LEU A 135 -1.65 3.54 13.33
C LEU A 135 -1.80 5.07 13.26
N GLY A 136 -2.96 5.59 13.63
CA GLY A 136 -3.23 7.03 13.71
C GLY A 136 -3.91 7.63 12.49
N PHE A 137 -4.24 6.82 11.48
CA PHE A 137 -5.08 7.30 10.37
C PHE A 137 -6.49 7.59 10.84
N ARG A 138 -7.08 8.65 10.31
CA ARG A 138 -8.45 9.05 10.58
C ARG A 138 -9.25 9.09 9.28
N GLU A 139 -10.52 8.69 9.35
CA GLU A 139 -11.45 8.83 8.22
C GLU A 139 -11.70 10.31 7.94
N GLU A 140 -11.54 10.71 6.69
CA GLU A 140 -11.81 12.07 6.20
C GLU A 140 -12.97 12.14 5.22
N GLY A 141 -13.42 11.00 4.73
CA GLY A 141 -14.55 10.96 3.82
C GLY A 141 -14.80 9.59 3.22
N ARG A 142 -15.88 9.52 2.44
CA ARG A 142 -16.27 8.31 1.72
C ARG A 142 -16.61 8.63 0.27
N ARG A 143 -16.11 7.82 -0.63
CA ARG A 143 -16.51 7.82 -2.03
C ARG A 143 -17.58 6.75 -2.20
N ARG A 144 -18.82 7.19 -2.43
CA ARG A 144 -19.95 6.27 -2.60
C ARG A 144 -19.88 5.60 -3.96
N ASP A 145 -20.26 4.32 -4.01
CA ASP A 145 -20.32 3.51 -5.23
C ASP A 145 -19.00 3.57 -6.04
N ALA A 146 -17.88 3.56 -5.33
CA ALA A 146 -16.55 3.81 -5.90
C ALA A 146 -15.93 2.58 -6.54
N VAL A 147 -16.27 1.39 -6.08
CA VAL A 147 -15.77 0.12 -6.60
C VAL A 147 -16.95 -0.76 -6.99
N ARG A 148 -16.96 -1.20 -8.24
CA ARG A 148 -17.97 -2.12 -8.74
C ARG A 148 -17.32 -3.41 -9.22
N LEU A 149 -17.64 -4.49 -8.55
CA LEU A 149 -17.22 -5.85 -8.89
C LEU A 149 -18.46 -6.73 -9.07
N ASP A 150 -18.27 -8.05 -9.21
CA ASP A 150 -19.30 -9.01 -9.63
C ASP A 150 -20.59 -8.98 -8.81
N GLU A 151 -20.50 -8.68 -7.51
CA GLU A 151 -21.63 -8.76 -6.57
C GLU A 151 -22.22 -7.39 -6.18
N GLY A 152 -21.88 -6.34 -6.89
CA GLY A 152 -22.42 -5.00 -6.64
C GLY A 152 -21.38 -3.93 -6.41
N SER A 153 -21.83 -2.82 -5.84
CA SER A 153 -20.99 -1.64 -5.59
C SER A 153 -20.59 -1.54 -4.12
N GLU A 154 -19.41 -1.02 -3.90
CA GLU A 154 -18.89 -0.72 -2.57
C GLU A 154 -18.37 0.70 -2.50
N ASP A 155 -18.45 1.27 -1.30
CA ASP A 155 -17.82 2.54 -1.01
C ASP A 155 -16.32 2.35 -0.74
N GLU A 156 -15.56 3.41 -0.95
CA GLU A 156 -14.19 3.56 -0.45
C GLU A 156 -14.15 4.58 0.67
N VAL A 157 -13.42 4.25 1.71
CA VAL A 157 -13.13 5.14 2.84
C VAL A 157 -11.79 5.80 2.59
N LEU A 158 -11.77 7.14 2.55
CA LEU A 158 -10.56 7.93 2.55
C LEU A 158 -10.07 8.09 3.99
N MET A 159 -8.85 7.68 4.25
CA MET A 159 -8.21 7.89 5.56
C MET A 159 -6.89 8.65 5.37
N ALA A 160 -6.53 9.45 6.36
CA ALA A 160 -5.28 10.21 6.35
C ALA A 160 -4.59 10.22 7.70
N LEU A 161 -3.26 10.27 7.63
CA LEU A 161 -2.34 10.46 8.75
C LEU A 161 -1.54 11.74 8.51
N HIS A 162 -1.47 12.60 9.51
CA HIS A 162 -0.62 13.79 9.49
C HIS A 162 0.61 13.58 10.39
N PHE A 163 1.80 13.77 9.82
CA PHE A 163 3.04 13.89 10.60
C PHE A 163 3.13 15.31 11.12
N ARG A 164 2.57 15.58 12.29
CA ARG A 164 2.74 16.88 12.95
C ARG A 164 4.08 16.91 13.65
N GLU A 165 4.81 18.01 13.48
CA GLU A 165 5.93 18.32 14.34
C GLU A 165 5.40 18.60 15.75
N GLY A 166 5.91 17.87 16.73
CA GLY A 166 5.86 18.24 18.14
C GLY A 166 4.50 18.11 18.85
N ASN A 167 4.28 17.01 19.49
CA ASN A 167 3.83 16.92 20.87
C ASN A 167 4.61 15.83 21.56
#